data_e3f8550cd06f389260679c819de8a7af
#
_entry.id   e3f8550cd06f389260679c819de8a7af
#
_cell.length_a   1.000
_cell.length_b   1.000
_cell.length_c   1.000
_cell.angle_alpha   90.00
_cell.angle_beta   90.00
_cell.angle_gamma   90.00
#
_symmetry.space_group_name_H-M   'P 1'
#
loop_
_entity.id
_entity.type
_entity.pdbx_description
1 polymer ?
#
loop_
_entity_poly.entity_id
_entity_poly.type
_entity_poly.pdbx_seq_one_letter_code
_entity_poly.pdbx_strand_id
1 'polypeptide(L)'
;MKEPLAQSTVAVRYGFNHKIKTECAYQNKAIPVFLGSTAALCVLSLLYLDVDWIKLAGRVPDMGSIFYRLAQFDFKYMDLIAAAMWETLSITVLSTLYSVILGLFFGMFAAENIFRMRWLSVLVQSWFTFLRAVPTPVWVLLMMVCLGMGPAAGIAGLCVHTTAFFTRAFAQSFESI
;
A
#
# COMPACT_ATOMS: atom_id res chain seq x y z
N MET A 1 49.89 22.75 23.82
CA MET A 1 50.30 21.47 23.23
C MET A 1 49.67 20.34 24.05
N LYS A 2 48.37 20.08 23.83
CA LYS A 2 47.47 19.01 24.37
C LYS A 2 46.20 19.26 23.60
N GLU A 3 45.75 18.39 22.80
CA GLU A 3 45.09 17.12 22.85
C GLU A 3 44.86 16.54 21.44
N PRO A 4 45.44 15.42 21.08
CA PRO A 4 44.90 14.58 20.04
C PRO A 4 44.42 13.20 20.52
N LEU A 5 44.45 12.94 21.86
CA LEU A 5 44.18 11.58 22.37
C LEU A 5 42.72 11.27 22.68
N ALA A 6 41.83 12.28 22.80
CA ALA A 6 40.44 12.06 23.13
C ALA A 6 39.60 11.60 21.92
N GLN A 7 39.95 12.02 20.70
CA GLN A 7 39.19 11.66 19.50
C GLN A 7 39.45 10.22 19.02
N SER A 8 40.67 9.70 19.25
CA SER A 8 40.96 8.31 18.85
C SER A 8 40.27 7.25 19.72
N THR A 9 40.03 7.58 21.00
CA THR A 9 39.40 6.64 21.95
C THR A 9 37.90 6.50 21.71
N VAL A 10 37.24 7.56 21.23
CA VAL A 10 35.82 7.53 20.91
C VAL A 10 35.59 6.78 19.60
N ALA A 11 36.45 6.94 18.59
CA ALA A 11 36.36 6.25 17.32
C ALA A 11 36.50 4.71 17.43
N VAL A 12 37.36 4.24 18.37
CA VAL A 12 37.55 2.80 18.65
C VAL A 12 36.34 2.19 19.36
N ARG A 13 35.63 3.01 20.17
CA ARG A 13 34.48 2.51 20.96
C ARG A 13 33.18 2.29 20.13
N TYR A 14 33.06 2.95 18.98
CA TYR A 14 31.85 2.85 18.14
C TYR A 14 32.02 2.03 16.87
N GLY A 15 33.16 1.35 16.67
CA GLY A 15 33.34 0.42 15.56
C GLY A 15 33.13 1.04 14.16
N PHE A 16 33.37 2.35 14.00
CA PHE A 16 33.12 3.09 12.75
C PHE A 16 34.15 2.81 11.64
N ASN A 17 34.74 1.62 11.62
CA ASN A 17 35.67 1.21 10.56
C ASN A 17 35.07 0.11 9.65
N HIS A 18 33.75 -0.14 9.70
CA HIS A 18 33.13 -0.81 8.60
C HIS A 18 32.89 0.20 7.48
N LYS A 19 33.85 0.29 6.54
CA LYS A 19 33.55 0.78 5.20
C LYS A 19 32.36 -0.07 4.72
N ILE A 20 31.17 0.53 4.72
CA ILE A 20 30.03 -0.06 4.03
C ILE A 20 30.51 -0.23 2.60
N LYS A 21 30.79 -1.46 2.18
CA LYS A 21 31.02 -1.77 0.78
C LYS A 21 29.71 -1.46 0.08
N THR A 22 29.54 -0.22 -0.36
CA THR A 22 28.56 0.10 -1.40
C THR A 22 29.06 -0.62 -2.65
N GLU A 23 28.63 -1.86 -2.82
CA GLU A 23 28.78 -2.53 -4.10
C GLU A 23 28.11 -1.63 -5.12
N CYS A 24 28.90 -1.06 -6.03
CA CYS A 24 28.36 -0.31 -7.14
C CYS A 24 27.37 -1.22 -7.86
N ALA A 25 26.10 -0.83 -7.92
CA ALA A 25 25.02 -1.57 -8.60
C ALA A 25 25.39 -1.96 -10.05
N TYR A 26 26.36 -1.26 -10.62
CA TYR A 26 26.94 -1.51 -11.95
C TYR A 26 27.79 -2.80 -12.03
N GLN A 27 28.38 -3.28 -10.94
CA GLN A 27 29.21 -4.51 -10.96
C GLN A 27 28.39 -5.79 -10.80
N ASN A 28 27.14 -5.69 -10.40
CA ASN A 28 26.27 -6.85 -10.22
C ASN A 28 25.58 -7.18 -11.58
N LYS A 29 26.14 -8.15 -12.31
CA LYS A 29 25.62 -8.60 -13.63
C LYS A 29 24.15 -9.07 -13.55
N ALA A 30 23.64 -9.37 -12.37
CA ALA A 30 22.25 -9.77 -12.16
C ALA A 30 21.27 -8.62 -12.42
N ILE A 31 21.64 -7.37 -12.11
CA ILE A 31 20.75 -6.21 -12.28
C ILE A 31 20.46 -5.94 -13.79
N PRO A 32 21.47 -5.80 -14.67
CA PRO A 32 21.18 -5.57 -16.09
C PRO A 32 20.48 -6.76 -16.75
N VAL A 33 20.75 -7.99 -16.33
CA VAL A 33 20.04 -9.19 -16.83
C VAL A 33 18.58 -9.14 -16.39
N PHE A 34 18.29 -8.80 -15.13
CA PHE A 34 16.93 -8.66 -14.64
C PHE A 34 16.17 -7.53 -15.36
N LEU A 35 16.81 -6.36 -15.52
CA LEU A 35 16.20 -5.26 -16.29
C LEU A 35 15.95 -5.66 -17.74
N GLY A 36 16.90 -6.32 -18.38
CA GLY A 36 16.78 -6.78 -19.77
C GLY A 36 15.65 -7.81 -19.94
N SER A 37 15.54 -8.79 -19.03
CA SER A 37 14.46 -9.78 -19.07
C SER A 37 13.08 -9.14 -18.82
N THR A 38 12.98 -8.20 -17.89
CA THR A 38 11.73 -7.48 -17.62
C THR A 38 11.34 -6.59 -18.82
N ALA A 39 12.29 -5.90 -19.43
CA ALA A 39 12.04 -5.10 -20.63
C ALA A 39 11.59 -5.99 -21.81
N ALA A 40 12.24 -7.14 -22.01
CA ALA A 40 11.87 -8.09 -23.05
C ALA A 40 10.46 -8.66 -22.83
N LEU A 41 10.09 -9.01 -21.60
CA LEU A 41 8.74 -9.44 -21.23
C LEU A 41 7.70 -8.33 -21.46
N CYS A 42 8.04 -7.09 -21.14
CA CYS A 42 7.17 -5.94 -21.39
C CYS A 42 6.92 -5.73 -22.90
N VAL A 43 7.96 -5.79 -23.72
CA VAL A 43 7.83 -5.68 -25.19
C VAL A 43 7.02 -6.85 -25.77
N LEU A 44 7.29 -8.07 -25.33
CA LEU A 44 6.52 -9.26 -25.71
C LEU A 44 5.04 -9.12 -25.35
N SER A 45 4.75 -8.63 -24.14
CA SER A 45 3.39 -8.37 -23.67
C SER A 45 2.69 -7.32 -24.54
N LEU A 46 3.38 -6.25 -24.93
CA LEU A 46 2.84 -5.21 -25.80
C LEU A 46 2.56 -5.73 -27.21
N LEU A 47 3.40 -6.61 -27.73
CA LEU A 47 3.21 -7.24 -29.05
C LEU A 47 2.05 -8.25 -29.01
N TYR A 48 1.89 -8.98 -27.91
CA TYR A 48 0.82 -9.96 -27.76
C TYR A 48 -0.55 -9.30 -27.54
N LEU A 49 -0.56 -8.08 -26.99
CA LEU A 49 -1.79 -7.36 -26.65
C LEU A 49 -2.52 -6.77 -27.87
N ASP A 50 -1.92 -6.84 -29.06
CA ASP A 50 -2.49 -6.37 -30.35
C ASP A 50 -3.08 -4.95 -30.26
N VAL A 51 -2.31 -4.03 -29.67
CA VAL A 51 -2.73 -2.64 -29.45
C VAL A 51 -2.74 -1.90 -30.77
N ASP A 52 -3.90 -1.49 -31.21
CA ASP A 52 -4.09 -0.59 -32.35
C ASP A 52 -3.53 0.81 -32.06
N TRP A 53 -2.23 0.99 -32.24
CA TRP A 53 -1.52 2.27 -32.01
C TRP A 53 -2.10 3.42 -32.82
N ILE A 54 -2.63 3.13 -34.02
CA ILE A 54 -3.26 4.13 -34.89
C ILE A 54 -4.56 4.63 -34.26
N LYS A 55 -5.38 3.74 -33.72
CA LYS A 55 -6.61 4.13 -33.02
C LYS A 55 -6.31 4.87 -31.71
N LEU A 56 -5.26 4.46 -31.00
CA LEU A 56 -4.83 5.12 -29.78
C LEU A 56 -4.36 6.55 -30.08
N ALA A 57 -3.50 6.73 -31.07
CA ALA A 57 -3.03 8.05 -31.48
C ALA A 57 -4.16 8.94 -32.00
N GLY A 58 -5.13 8.37 -32.72
CA GLY A 58 -6.30 9.10 -33.20
C GLY A 58 -7.23 9.59 -32.07
N ARG A 59 -7.19 8.96 -30.89
CA ARG A 59 -7.99 9.38 -29.71
C ARG A 59 -7.30 10.35 -28.79
N VAL A 60 -6.02 10.64 -29.01
CA VAL A 60 -5.26 11.63 -28.20
C VAL A 60 -5.91 13.03 -28.25
N PRO A 61 -6.40 13.54 -29.39
CA PRO A 61 -7.12 14.81 -29.43
C PRO A 61 -8.41 14.82 -28.59
N ASP A 62 -9.09 13.65 -28.50
CA ASP A 62 -10.33 13.50 -27.72
C ASP A 62 -10.07 13.66 -26.22
N MET A 63 -8.85 13.38 -25.73
CA MET A 63 -8.47 13.61 -24.35
C MET A 63 -8.59 15.10 -23.97
N GLY A 64 -8.20 16.01 -24.87
CA GLY A 64 -8.36 17.46 -24.65
C GLY A 64 -9.81 17.85 -24.47
N SER A 65 -10.72 17.28 -25.27
CA SER A 65 -12.16 17.53 -25.18
C SER A 65 -12.75 16.97 -23.88
N ILE A 66 -12.27 15.82 -23.41
CA ILE A 66 -12.69 15.22 -22.14
C ILE A 66 -12.23 16.09 -20.97
N PHE A 67 -10.97 16.53 -20.97
CA PHE A 67 -10.47 17.46 -19.95
C PHE A 67 -11.24 18.78 -19.93
N TYR A 68 -11.56 19.34 -21.11
CA TYR A 68 -12.38 20.53 -21.20
C TYR A 68 -13.77 20.33 -20.60
N ARG A 69 -14.43 19.19 -20.89
CA ARG A 69 -15.74 18.84 -20.29
C ARG A 69 -15.66 18.63 -18.79
N LEU A 70 -14.60 18.00 -18.29
CA LEU A 70 -14.36 17.81 -16.85
C LEU A 70 -14.09 19.15 -16.15
N ALA A 71 -13.51 20.14 -16.84
CA ALA A 71 -13.29 21.48 -16.31
C ALA A 71 -14.55 22.36 -16.30
N GLN A 72 -15.63 21.95 -16.98
CA GLN A 72 -16.92 22.63 -16.92
C GLN A 72 -17.63 22.27 -15.62
N PHE A 73 -17.57 23.13 -14.63
CA PHE A 73 -18.29 22.97 -13.37
C PHE A 73 -19.78 23.29 -13.58
N ASP A 74 -20.64 22.28 -13.43
CA ASP A 74 -22.08 22.47 -13.39
C ASP A 74 -22.55 22.53 -11.92
N PHE A 75 -22.97 23.71 -11.49
CA PHE A 75 -23.44 23.94 -10.12
C PHE A 75 -24.87 23.46 -9.87
N LYS A 76 -25.56 22.96 -10.87
CA LYS A 76 -26.96 22.55 -10.78
C LYS A 76 -27.21 21.41 -9.80
N TYR A 77 -26.20 20.57 -9.57
CA TYR A 77 -26.29 19.36 -8.72
C TYR A 77 -25.46 19.46 -7.46
N MET A 78 -25.17 20.70 -6.98
CA MET A 78 -24.31 20.91 -5.82
C MET A 78 -24.87 20.24 -4.54
N ASP A 79 -26.19 20.27 -4.36
CA ASP A 79 -26.82 19.63 -3.19
C ASP A 79 -26.60 18.11 -3.19
N LEU A 80 -26.73 17.49 -4.36
CA LEU A 80 -26.50 16.03 -4.53
C LEU A 80 -25.02 15.69 -4.30
N ILE A 81 -24.13 16.51 -4.84
CA ILE A 81 -22.67 16.34 -4.68
C ILE A 81 -22.29 16.49 -3.21
N ALA A 82 -22.81 17.51 -2.51
CA ALA A 82 -22.55 17.74 -1.10
C ALA A 82 -23.04 16.57 -0.24
N ALA A 83 -24.23 16.03 -0.52
CA ALA A 83 -24.77 14.86 0.17
C ALA A 83 -23.89 13.62 -0.06
N ALA A 84 -23.48 13.36 -1.30
CA ALA A 84 -22.62 12.25 -1.64
C ALA A 84 -21.21 12.37 -1.01
N MET A 85 -20.67 13.58 -0.94
CA MET A 85 -19.40 13.85 -0.24
C MET A 85 -19.51 13.57 1.25
N TRP A 86 -20.62 14.00 1.88
CA TRP A 86 -20.87 13.73 3.31
C TRP A 86 -21.00 12.25 3.59
N GLU A 87 -21.69 11.52 2.74
CA GLU A 87 -21.81 10.07 2.81
C GLU A 87 -20.43 9.39 2.69
N THR A 88 -19.63 9.77 1.71
CA THR A 88 -18.29 9.25 1.50
C THR A 88 -17.37 9.52 2.69
N LEU A 89 -17.45 10.74 3.26
CA LEU A 89 -16.70 11.10 4.46
C LEU A 89 -17.09 10.23 5.65
N SER A 90 -18.39 10.04 5.85
CA SER A 90 -18.93 9.21 6.93
C SER A 90 -18.48 7.74 6.80
N ILE A 91 -18.55 7.17 5.59
CA ILE A 91 -18.05 5.82 5.30
C ILE A 91 -16.56 5.71 5.64
N THR A 92 -15.76 6.69 5.22
CA THR A 92 -14.31 6.69 5.43
C THR A 92 -13.95 6.77 6.91
N VAL A 93 -14.55 7.69 7.64
CA VAL A 93 -14.32 7.86 9.09
C VAL A 93 -14.73 6.61 9.85
N LEU A 94 -15.92 6.09 9.56
CA LEU A 94 -16.46 4.93 10.27
C LEU A 94 -15.66 3.66 9.97
N SER A 95 -15.30 3.42 8.71
CA SER A 95 -14.46 2.27 8.32
C SER A 95 -13.07 2.34 8.94
N THR A 96 -12.48 3.53 9.03
CA THR A 96 -11.18 3.73 9.67
C THR A 96 -11.26 3.46 11.17
N LEU A 97 -12.29 3.98 11.84
CA LEU A 97 -12.50 3.78 13.28
C LEU A 97 -12.59 2.27 13.62
N TYR A 98 -13.47 1.55 12.91
CA TYR A 98 -13.62 0.10 13.11
C TYR A 98 -12.30 -0.63 12.79
N SER A 99 -11.60 -0.22 11.73
CA SER A 99 -10.34 -0.85 11.34
C SER A 99 -9.22 -0.63 12.35
N VAL A 100 -9.15 0.53 12.99
CA VAL A 100 -8.19 0.81 14.07
C VAL A 100 -8.47 -0.06 15.29
N ILE A 101 -9.73 -0.15 15.72
CA ILE A 101 -10.12 -0.97 16.87
C ILE A 101 -9.82 -2.45 16.62
N LEU A 102 -10.26 -2.98 15.47
CA LEU A 102 -9.99 -4.37 15.09
C LEU A 102 -8.50 -4.63 14.85
N GLY A 103 -7.81 -3.68 14.20
CA GLY A 103 -6.38 -3.76 13.95
C GLY A 103 -5.56 -3.77 15.22
N LEU A 104 -5.93 -2.97 16.21
CA LEU A 104 -5.28 -2.97 17.53
C LEU A 104 -5.49 -4.33 18.22
N PHE A 105 -6.72 -4.82 18.22
CA PHE A 105 -7.06 -6.12 18.82
C PHE A 105 -6.26 -7.26 18.19
N PHE A 106 -6.30 -7.39 16.87
CA PHE A 106 -5.55 -8.42 16.17
C PHE A 106 -4.04 -8.18 16.17
N GLY A 107 -3.60 -6.92 16.23
CA GLY A 107 -2.19 -6.53 16.35
C GLY A 107 -1.54 -7.07 17.62
N MET A 108 -2.28 -7.10 18.73
CA MET A 108 -1.82 -7.71 19.98
C MET A 108 -1.57 -9.20 19.84
N PHE A 109 -2.41 -9.93 19.09
CA PHE A 109 -2.21 -11.37 18.82
C PHE A 109 -1.12 -11.62 17.79
N ALA A 110 -0.88 -10.66 16.90
CA ALA A 110 0.15 -10.76 15.87
C ALA A 110 1.56 -10.50 16.43
N ALA A 111 1.69 -9.76 17.53
CA ALA A 111 2.98 -9.42 18.15
C ALA A 111 3.56 -10.60 18.93
N GLU A 112 4.79 -11.01 18.60
CA GLU A 112 5.49 -12.13 19.27
C GLU A 112 5.84 -11.81 20.74
N ASN A 113 6.02 -10.54 21.08
CA ASN A 113 6.41 -10.10 22.42
C ASN A 113 5.27 -10.20 23.44
N ILE A 114 4.01 -10.04 23.01
CA ILE A 114 2.85 -10.03 23.91
C ILE A 114 2.36 -11.45 24.19
N PHE A 115 2.17 -12.22 23.14
CA PHE A 115 1.78 -13.63 23.27
C PHE A 115 2.98 -14.51 22.90
N ARG A 116 3.58 -15.18 23.89
CA ARG A 116 4.74 -16.09 23.71
C ARG A 116 4.49 -17.28 22.76
N MET A 117 3.39 -17.29 22.04
CA MET A 117 2.97 -18.36 21.12
C MET A 117 3.29 -17.96 19.69
N ARG A 118 4.51 -18.21 19.27
CA ARG A 118 5.02 -17.86 17.92
C ARG A 118 4.15 -18.40 16.77
N TRP A 119 3.58 -19.60 16.92
CA TRP A 119 2.70 -20.15 15.88
C TRP A 119 1.43 -19.32 15.67
N LEU A 120 0.85 -18.75 16.75
CA LEU A 120 -0.33 -17.90 16.68
C LEU A 120 -0.01 -16.58 15.96
N SER A 121 1.11 -15.95 16.29
CA SER A 121 1.59 -14.74 15.61
C SER A 121 1.77 -14.98 14.11
N VAL A 122 2.47 -16.06 13.72
CA VAL A 122 2.68 -16.42 12.32
C VAL A 122 1.37 -16.68 11.59
N LEU A 123 0.42 -17.38 12.23
CA LEU A 123 -0.88 -17.67 11.64
C LEU A 123 -1.68 -16.38 11.40
N VAL A 124 -1.77 -15.50 12.40
CA VAL A 124 -2.47 -14.21 12.29
C VAL A 124 -1.81 -13.33 11.23
N GLN A 125 -0.49 -13.18 11.26
CA GLN A 125 0.24 -12.39 10.26
C GLN A 125 0.06 -12.93 8.84
N SER A 126 0.09 -14.26 8.66
CA SER A 126 -0.13 -14.90 7.35
C SER A 126 -1.54 -14.66 6.84
N TRP A 127 -2.55 -14.77 7.71
CA TRP A 127 -3.95 -14.52 7.37
C TRP A 127 -4.15 -13.08 6.89
N PHE A 128 -3.67 -12.10 7.67
CA PHE A 128 -3.79 -10.70 7.29
C PHE A 128 -2.93 -10.33 6.07
N THR A 129 -1.83 -11.03 5.82
CA THR A 129 -1.06 -10.88 4.57
C THR A 129 -1.86 -11.36 3.37
N PHE A 130 -2.57 -12.48 3.50
CA PHE A 130 -3.47 -12.97 2.47
C PHE A 130 -4.61 -11.98 2.19
N LEU A 131 -5.27 -11.45 3.23
CA LEU A 131 -6.34 -10.45 3.05
C LEU A 131 -5.86 -9.21 2.28
N ARG A 132 -4.60 -8.80 2.45
CA ARG A 132 -4.00 -7.67 1.72
C ARG A 132 -3.61 -8.00 0.29
N ALA A 133 -3.37 -9.25 -0.04
CA ALA A 133 -3.06 -9.66 -1.42
C ALA A 133 -4.26 -9.49 -2.35
N VAL A 134 -5.48 -9.52 -1.81
CA VAL A 134 -6.70 -9.29 -2.56
C VAL A 134 -6.96 -7.78 -2.69
N PRO A 135 -7.16 -7.25 -3.92
CA PRO A 135 -7.47 -5.83 -4.12
C PRO A 135 -8.74 -5.39 -3.39
N THR A 136 -8.71 -4.20 -2.79
CA THR A 136 -9.84 -3.64 -2.03
C THR A 136 -11.20 -3.68 -2.75
N PRO A 137 -11.29 -3.39 -4.07
CA PRO A 137 -12.58 -3.47 -4.77
C PRO A 137 -13.23 -4.85 -4.73
N VAL A 138 -12.44 -5.92 -4.68
CA VAL A 138 -12.96 -7.29 -4.59
C VAL A 138 -13.68 -7.50 -3.26
N TRP A 139 -13.12 -7.01 -2.16
CA TRP A 139 -13.76 -7.07 -0.85
C TRP A 139 -15.05 -6.26 -0.79
N VAL A 140 -15.06 -5.06 -1.40
CA VAL A 140 -16.28 -4.24 -1.47
C VAL A 140 -17.36 -4.95 -2.29
N LEU A 141 -17.03 -5.53 -3.45
CA LEU A 141 -17.98 -6.28 -4.26
C LEU A 141 -18.51 -7.51 -3.53
N LEU A 142 -17.64 -8.25 -2.81
CA LEU A 142 -18.06 -9.39 -2.01
C LEU A 142 -19.06 -8.96 -0.91
N MET A 143 -18.77 -7.86 -0.22
CA MET A 143 -19.67 -7.32 0.81
C MET A 143 -20.98 -6.80 0.21
N MET A 144 -20.96 -6.25 -1.01
CA MET A 144 -22.18 -5.87 -1.73
C MET A 144 -23.08 -7.07 -2.01
N VAL A 145 -22.52 -8.22 -2.34
CA VAL A 145 -23.30 -9.45 -2.55
C VAL A 145 -23.89 -9.96 -1.23
N CYS A 146 -23.16 -9.84 -0.12
CA CYS A 146 -23.59 -10.33 1.20
C CYS A 146 -24.57 -9.41 1.89
N LEU A 147 -24.34 -8.09 1.85
CA LEU A 147 -25.08 -7.07 2.64
C LEU A 147 -26.06 -6.25 1.78
N GLY A 148 -26.01 -6.43 0.46
CA GLY A 148 -26.73 -5.58 -0.47
C GLY A 148 -25.97 -4.29 -0.83
N MET A 149 -26.50 -3.57 -1.84
CA MET A 149 -25.94 -2.28 -2.24
C MET A 149 -26.23 -1.21 -1.18
N GLY A 150 -25.18 -0.56 -0.67
CA GLY A 150 -25.32 0.54 0.29
C GLY A 150 -24.05 0.86 1.05
N PRO A 151 -24.08 1.90 1.87
CA PRO A 151 -22.93 2.35 2.67
C PRO A 151 -22.32 1.26 3.56
N ALA A 152 -23.17 0.37 4.10
CA ALA A 152 -22.73 -0.74 4.95
C ALA A 152 -21.77 -1.70 4.25
N ALA A 153 -22.03 -2.02 2.98
CA ALA A 153 -21.12 -2.85 2.17
C ALA A 153 -19.78 -2.17 1.91
N GLY A 154 -19.82 -0.85 1.65
CA GLY A 154 -18.60 -0.04 1.51
C GLY A 154 -17.76 -0.04 2.78
N ILE A 155 -18.38 0.23 3.93
CA ILE A 155 -17.70 0.22 5.24
C ILE A 155 -17.08 -1.15 5.51
N ALA A 156 -17.85 -2.24 5.35
CA ALA A 156 -17.39 -3.59 5.62
C ALA A 156 -16.22 -3.99 4.71
N GLY A 157 -16.32 -3.73 3.40
CA GLY A 157 -15.27 -4.06 2.43
C GLY A 157 -13.97 -3.28 2.68
N LEU A 158 -14.07 -1.99 3.00
CA LEU A 158 -12.93 -1.16 3.38
C LEU A 158 -12.33 -1.63 4.71
N CYS A 159 -13.15 -1.98 5.70
CA CYS A 159 -12.69 -2.47 6.99
C CYS A 159 -11.80 -3.72 6.87
N VAL A 160 -12.15 -4.69 6.03
CA VAL A 160 -11.35 -5.91 5.85
C VAL A 160 -9.91 -5.58 5.45
N HIS A 161 -9.76 -4.76 4.42
CA HIS A 161 -8.44 -4.40 3.90
C HIS A 161 -7.66 -3.51 4.88
N THR A 162 -8.32 -2.51 5.44
CA THR A 162 -7.68 -1.52 6.32
C THR A 162 -7.31 -2.12 7.68
N THR A 163 -8.14 -3.04 8.21
CA THR A 163 -7.81 -3.81 9.42
C THR A 163 -6.53 -4.61 9.23
N ALA A 164 -6.38 -5.25 8.06
CA ALA A 164 -5.16 -6.00 7.76
C ALA A 164 -3.90 -5.13 7.73
N PHE A 165 -4.03 -3.89 7.28
CA PHE A 165 -2.94 -2.90 7.32
C PHE A 165 -2.59 -2.52 8.76
N PHE A 166 -3.59 -2.12 9.57
CA PHE A 166 -3.38 -1.68 10.96
C PHE A 166 -2.88 -2.81 11.85
N THR A 167 -3.38 -4.05 11.68
CA THR A 167 -2.90 -5.22 12.42
C THR A 167 -1.39 -5.37 12.30
N ARG A 168 -0.85 -5.24 11.08
CA ARG A 168 0.60 -5.37 10.86
C ARG A 168 1.37 -4.17 11.42
N ALA A 169 0.84 -2.95 11.25
CA ALA A 169 1.48 -1.74 11.77
C ALA A 169 1.57 -1.78 13.31
N PHE A 170 0.50 -2.17 13.99
CA PHE A 170 0.48 -2.29 15.45
C PHE A 170 1.36 -3.44 15.94
N ALA A 171 1.36 -4.61 15.27
CA ALA A 171 2.25 -5.71 15.62
C ALA A 171 3.72 -5.27 15.57
N GLN A 172 4.15 -4.60 14.51
CA GLN A 172 5.51 -4.07 14.39
C GLN A 172 5.82 -3.01 15.47
N SER A 173 4.86 -2.16 15.81
CA SER A 173 5.04 -1.19 16.88
C SER A 173 5.20 -1.86 18.25
N PHE A 174 4.45 -2.91 18.54
CA PHE A 174 4.56 -3.67 19.78
C PHE A 174 5.88 -4.46 19.85
N GLU A 175 6.36 -4.98 18.74
CA GLU A 175 7.63 -5.69 18.68
C GLU A 175 8.85 -4.78 18.81
N SER A 176 8.69 -3.48 18.56
CA SER A 176 9.77 -2.48 18.66
C SER A 176 10.03 -1.99 20.09
N ILE A 177 9.17 -2.29 21.04
CA ILE A 177 9.26 -1.92 22.46
C ILE A 177 9.89 -3.06 23.26
#